data_e40bad72535cefb6730dfb78982c94af
#
_entry.id   e40bad72535cefb6730dfb78982c94af
#
_cell.length_a   1.000
_cell.length_b   1.000
_cell.length_c   1.000
_cell.angle_alpha   90.00
_cell.angle_beta   90.00
_cell.angle_gamma   90.00
#
_symmetry.space_group_name_H-M   'P 1'
#
loop_
_entity.id
_entity.type
_entity.pdbx_description
1 polymer ?
#
loop_
_entity_poly.entity_id
_entity_poly.type
_entity_poly.pdbx_seq_one_letter_code
_entity_poly.pdbx_strand_id
1 'polypeptide(L)'
;MNTKINQLLEYALKNGMIEEYDYDYSANLLIDLFGIHEFKREEVEDCSIYEILDFMLDYAVEKGMIQDTVTERDLLDTRIMNCVMPRPSEVVNTFNDLYSVNPKNATDYFYKLSMDSNYIRKSRIDKNISFAHFCKYGDIQITINLSKPEKDPKEIAKAKNAVSTSYPACLLCKENVGFAGNLNHPARQTHRIIPLDLNGHTYNLQYSPYVY
;
A
#
# COMPACT_ATOMS: atom_id res chain seq x y z
N MET A 1 18.41 9.55 -6.73
CA MET A 1 17.62 9.18 -5.54
C MET A 1 17.16 10.41 -4.76
N ASN A 2 18.00 11.41 -4.45
CA ASN A 2 17.60 12.61 -3.70
C ASN A 2 16.29 13.25 -4.22
N THR A 3 16.23 13.53 -5.53
CA THR A 3 15.03 14.10 -6.18
C THR A 3 13.79 13.20 -6.00
N LYS A 4 13.93 11.87 -6.07
CA LYS A 4 12.78 10.96 -5.91
C LYS A 4 12.27 10.89 -4.46
N ILE A 5 13.16 11.00 -3.49
CA ILE A 5 12.75 11.14 -2.07
C ILE A 5 11.98 12.43 -1.87
N ASN A 6 12.50 13.58 -2.37
CA ASN A 6 11.79 14.85 -2.30
C ASN A 6 10.43 14.77 -3.01
N GLN A 7 10.34 14.17 -4.19
CA GLN A 7 9.06 13.98 -4.91
C GLN A 7 8.07 13.15 -4.11
N LEU A 8 8.51 12.08 -3.43
CA LEU A 8 7.63 11.28 -2.58
C LEU A 8 7.13 12.05 -1.35
N LEU A 9 8.01 12.83 -0.73
CA LEU A 9 7.66 13.65 0.44
C LEU A 9 6.69 14.76 0.07
N GLU A 10 6.94 15.48 -1.03
CA GLU A 10 6.00 16.50 -1.54
C GLU A 10 4.66 15.88 -1.97
N TYR A 11 4.68 14.69 -2.59
CA TYR A 11 3.46 13.93 -2.88
C TYR A 11 2.68 13.63 -1.60
N ALA A 12 3.36 13.17 -0.55
CA ALA A 12 2.73 12.82 0.71
C ALA A 12 2.14 14.04 1.44
N LEU A 13 2.84 15.18 1.44
CA LEU A 13 2.34 16.46 1.96
C LEU A 13 1.09 16.91 1.20
N LYS A 14 1.16 16.94 -0.13
CA LYS A 14 0.06 17.36 -1.00
C LYS A 14 -1.21 16.52 -0.84
N ASN A 15 -1.05 15.24 -0.52
CA ASN A 15 -2.16 14.32 -0.30
C ASN A 15 -2.59 14.19 1.17
N GLY A 16 -1.99 14.96 2.08
CA GLY A 16 -2.32 14.95 3.50
C GLY A 16 -2.00 13.63 4.20
N MET A 17 -0.97 12.92 3.73
CA MET A 17 -0.49 11.68 4.34
C MET A 17 0.49 11.96 5.47
N ILE A 18 1.24 13.04 5.36
CA ILE A 18 2.13 13.59 6.40
C ILE A 18 1.89 15.10 6.52
N GLU A 19 2.29 15.67 7.64
CA GLU A 19 2.35 17.12 7.84
C GLU A 19 3.78 17.64 7.66
N GLU A 20 3.95 18.97 7.60
CA GLU A 20 5.27 19.61 7.43
C GLU A 20 6.27 19.19 8.53
N TYR A 21 5.78 18.99 9.76
CA TYR A 21 6.61 18.50 10.87
C TYR A 21 7.14 17.07 10.69
N ASP A 22 6.46 16.27 9.88
CA ASP A 22 6.86 14.89 9.60
C ASP A 22 7.85 14.77 8.45
N TYR A 23 8.12 15.86 7.73
CA TYR A 23 8.95 15.84 6.53
C TYR A 23 10.34 15.25 6.79
N ASP A 24 11.08 15.81 7.74
CA ASP A 24 12.43 15.35 8.07
C ASP A 24 12.43 13.94 8.66
N TYR A 25 11.42 13.62 9.48
CA TYR A 25 11.26 12.28 10.03
C TYR A 25 11.07 11.24 8.92
N SER A 26 10.18 11.49 7.98
CA SER A 26 9.91 10.62 6.84
C SER A 26 11.10 10.55 5.88
N ALA A 27 11.80 11.67 5.66
CA ALA A 27 13.04 11.70 4.90
C ALA A 27 14.08 10.78 5.51
N ASN A 28 14.29 10.85 6.83
CA ASN A 28 15.26 10.03 7.54
C ASN A 28 14.91 8.52 7.46
N LEU A 29 13.64 8.16 7.52
CA LEU A 29 13.20 6.77 7.32
C LEU A 29 13.54 6.25 5.91
N LEU A 30 13.33 7.09 4.88
CA LEU A 30 13.65 6.74 3.49
C LEU A 30 15.17 6.65 3.26
N ILE A 31 15.93 7.56 3.87
CA ILE A 31 17.40 7.57 3.83
C ILE A 31 17.95 6.26 4.43
N ASP A 32 17.46 5.89 5.62
CA ASP A 32 17.84 4.63 6.28
C ASP A 32 17.45 3.42 5.43
N LEU A 33 16.22 3.41 4.90
CA LEU A 33 15.71 2.32 4.06
C LEU A 33 16.58 2.03 2.84
N PHE A 34 17.13 3.07 2.21
CA PHE A 34 17.96 2.97 1.00
C PHE A 34 19.47 3.03 1.27
N GLY A 35 19.89 3.17 2.51
CA GLY A 35 21.31 3.29 2.88
C GLY A 35 21.98 4.51 2.25
N ILE A 36 21.26 5.65 2.19
CA ILE A 36 21.75 6.89 1.61
C ILE A 36 22.45 7.70 2.69
N HIS A 37 23.59 8.30 2.35
CA HIS A 37 24.39 9.06 3.32
C HIS A 37 24.27 10.57 3.18
N GLU A 38 23.66 11.05 2.07
CA GLU A 38 23.48 12.48 1.80
C GLU A 38 22.06 12.74 1.31
N PHE A 39 21.38 13.63 1.99
CA PHE A 39 20.04 14.12 1.59
C PHE A 39 19.98 15.64 1.70
N LYS A 40 19.30 16.25 0.74
CA LYS A 40 19.03 17.68 0.76
C LYS A 40 17.59 17.91 0.29
N ARG A 41 16.84 18.68 1.07
CA ARG A 41 15.53 19.16 0.64
C ARG A 41 15.70 20.10 -0.56
N GLU A 42 14.96 19.85 -1.61
CA GLU A 42 14.98 20.64 -2.85
C GLU A 42 13.56 20.76 -3.41
N GLU A 43 13.31 21.88 -4.12
CA GLU A 43 12.07 22.01 -4.89
C GLU A 43 12.08 21.00 -6.05
N VAL A 44 10.95 20.32 -6.23
CA VAL A 44 10.79 19.28 -7.25
C VAL A 44 9.50 19.48 -8.02
N GLU A 45 9.49 19.05 -9.27
CA GLU A 45 8.27 19.00 -10.06
C GLU A 45 7.37 17.85 -9.61
N ASP A 46 6.05 18.04 -9.72
CA ASP A 46 5.07 16.99 -9.47
C ASP A 46 5.37 15.76 -10.33
N CYS A 47 5.33 14.61 -9.70
CA CYS A 47 5.57 13.33 -10.35
C CYS A 47 4.51 12.32 -9.92
N SER A 48 4.15 11.42 -10.82
CA SER A 48 3.22 10.33 -10.51
C SER A 48 3.80 9.41 -9.43
N ILE A 49 2.98 9.00 -8.46
CA ILE A 49 3.41 8.04 -7.45
C ILE A 49 3.95 6.74 -8.08
N TYR A 50 3.40 6.32 -9.20
CA TYR A 50 3.88 5.13 -9.90
C TYR A 50 5.29 5.31 -10.46
N GLU A 51 5.59 6.46 -11.07
CA GLU A 51 6.94 6.77 -11.58
C GLU A 51 7.96 6.92 -10.44
N ILE A 52 7.54 7.47 -9.30
CA ILE A 52 8.40 7.58 -8.11
C ILE A 52 8.75 6.19 -7.59
N LEU A 53 7.73 5.35 -7.40
CA LEU A 53 7.91 4.01 -6.86
C LEU A 53 8.69 3.11 -7.83
N ASP A 54 8.36 3.13 -9.12
CA ASP A 54 9.08 2.34 -10.13
C ASP A 54 10.57 2.69 -10.12
N PHE A 55 10.92 3.99 -10.12
CA PHE A 55 12.32 4.41 -10.02
C PHE A 55 13.00 3.90 -8.74
N MET A 56 12.35 4.03 -7.58
CA MET A 56 12.92 3.59 -6.30
C MET A 56 13.12 2.07 -6.25
N LEU A 57 12.18 1.31 -6.82
CA LEU A 57 12.27 -0.15 -6.92
C LEU A 57 13.38 -0.58 -7.86
N ASP A 58 13.50 0.05 -9.04
CA ASP A 58 14.58 -0.22 -10.00
C ASP A 58 15.95 0.09 -9.39
N TYR A 59 16.07 1.23 -8.70
CA TYR A 59 17.29 1.55 -7.96
C TYR A 59 17.66 0.47 -6.94
N ALA A 60 16.69 -0.05 -6.19
CA ALA A 60 16.95 -1.10 -5.21
C ALA A 60 17.40 -2.41 -5.86
N VAL A 61 16.84 -2.76 -7.02
CA VAL A 61 17.28 -3.90 -7.84
C VAL A 61 18.71 -3.70 -8.35
N GLU A 62 19.01 -2.54 -8.93
CA GLU A 62 20.36 -2.20 -9.45
C GLU A 62 21.43 -2.22 -8.34
N LYS A 63 21.06 -1.82 -7.11
CA LYS A 63 21.95 -1.87 -5.95
C LYS A 63 22.02 -3.25 -5.29
N GLY A 64 21.27 -4.23 -5.78
CA GLY A 64 21.23 -5.58 -5.21
C GLY A 64 20.58 -5.65 -3.82
N MET A 65 19.76 -4.64 -3.45
CA MET A 65 19.01 -4.61 -2.19
C MET A 65 17.86 -5.60 -2.18
N ILE A 66 17.26 -5.82 -3.33
CA ILE A 66 16.20 -6.79 -3.57
C ILE A 66 16.46 -7.54 -4.88
N GLN A 67 15.85 -8.72 -5.03
CA GLN A 67 15.80 -9.41 -6.32
C GLN A 67 14.68 -8.80 -7.19
N ASP A 68 14.86 -8.86 -8.51
CA ASP A 68 13.83 -8.38 -9.45
C ASP A 68 12.70 -9.40 -9.57
N THR A 69 11.91 -9.52 -8.51
CA THR A 69 10.73 -10.37 -8.43
C THR A 69 9.53 -9.57 -7.96
N VAL A 70 8.34 -9.99 -8.38
CA VAL A 70 7.10 -9.28 -7.99
C VAL A 70 6.94 -9.23 -6.48
N THR A 71 7.26 -10.32 -5.79
CA THR A 71 7.11 -10.41 -4.34
C THR A 71 8.06 -9.43 -3.62
N GLU A 72 9.33 -9.38 -3.99
CA GLU A 72 10.30 -8.50 -3.32
C GLU A 72 10.04 -7.01 -3.66
N ARG A 73 9.65 -6.72 -4.90
CA ARG A 73 9.18 -5.37 -5.28
C ARG A 73 7.96 -4.94 -4.47
N ASP A 74 6.96 -5.81 -4.29
CA ASP A 74 5.76 -5.50 -3.50
C ASP A 74 6.07 -5.29 -2.02
N LEU A 75 7.00 -6.06 -1.45
CA LEU A 75 7.44 -5.88 -0.08
C LEU A 75 8.17 -4.53 0.11
N LEU A 76 9.06 -4.17 -0.82
CA LEU A 76 9.79 -2.90 -0.73
C LEU A 76 8.87 -1.70 -0.99
N ASP A 77 7.99 -1.77 -1.99
CA ASP A 77 6.97 -0.74 -2.27
C ASP A 77 6.20 -0.38 -0.99
N THR A 78 5.72 -1.40 -0.29
CA THR A 78 4.96 -1.20 0.95
C THR A 78 5.82 -0.57 2.06
N ARG A 79 7.11 -0.93 2.14
CA ARG A 79 8.06 -0.32 3.09
C ARG A 79 8.34 1.14 2.76
N ILE A 80 8.50 1.49 1.48
CA ILE A 80 8.68 2.88 1.02
C ILE A 80 7.47 3.70 1.44
N MET A 81 6.28 3.26 1.07
CA MET A 81 5.05 3.98 1.39
C MET A 81 4.80 4.09 2.89
N ASN A 82 5.21 3.09 3.69
CA ASN A 82 5.07 3.15 5.14
C ASN A 82 5.88 4.28 5.80
N CYS A 83 6.94 4.79 5.14
CA CYS A 83 7.70 5.94 5.63
C CYS A 83 6.90 7.24 5.60
N VAL A 84 5.86 7.31 4.77
CA VAL A 84 5.00 8.49 4.58
C VAL A 84 3.53 8.23 4.95
N MET A 85 3.24 7.14 5.64
CA MET A 85 1.88 6.78 6.04
C MET A 85 1.52 7.34 7.42
N PRO A 86 0.32 7.92 7.58
CA PRO A 86 -0.18 8.29 8.91
C PRO A 86 -0.34 7.04 9.80
N ARG A 87 -0.17 7.23 11.11
CA ARG A 87 -0.31 6.14 12.09
C ARG A 87 -1.74 5.58 12.10
N PRO A 88 -1.93 4.28 12.41
CA PRO A 88 -3.27 3.68 12.48
C PRO A 88 -4.25 4.43 13.40
N SER A 89 -3.78 4.93 14.55
CA SER A 89 -4.62 5.70 15.48
C SER A 89 -5.07 7.03 14.88
N GLU A 90 -4.22 7.71 14.16
CA GLU A 90 -4.51 8.97 13.47
C GLU A 90 -5.58 8.74 12.39
N VAL A 91 -5.40 7.72 11.56
CA VAL A 91 -6.39 7.36 10.53
C VAL A 91 -7.76 7.03 11.13
N VAL A 92 -7.81 6.28 12.24
CA VAL A 92 -9.06 5.94 12.94
C VAL A 92 -9.71 7.20 13.53
N ASN A 93 -8.93 8.07 14.16
CA ASN A 93 -9.44 9.32 14.73
C ASN A 93 -10.01 10.23 13.64
N THR A 94 -9.25 10.47 12.58
CA THR A 94 -9.71 11.30 11.43
C THR A 94 -10.97 10.72 10.80
N PHE A 95 -11.03 9.39 10.63
CA PHE A 95 -12.23 8.74 10.11
C PHE A 95 -13.44 8.99 11.02
N ASN A 96 -13.30 8.81 12.33
CA ASN A 96 -14.39 8.98 13.28
C ASN A 96 -14.85 10.45 13.37
N ASP A 97 -13.93 11.41 13.34
CA ASP A 97 -14.26 12.83 13.33
C ASP A 97 -15.06 13.19 12.08
N LEU A 98 -14.62 12.75 10.91
CA LEU A 98 -15.34 12.95 9.67
C LEU A 98 -16.69 12.22 9.66
N TYR A 99 -16.75 11.00 10.20
CA TYR A 99 -17.98 10.21 10.26
C TYR A 99 -19.05 10.88 11.13
N SER A 100 -18.63 11.53 12.21
CA SER A 100 -19.55 12.27 13.10
C SER A 100 -20.25 13.45 12.40
N VAL A 101 -19.61 14.00 11.37
CA VAL A 101 -20.16 15.11 10.56
C VAL A 101 -20.93 14.58 9.35
N ASN A 102 -20.31 13.70 8.59
CA ASN A 102 -20.90 13.09 7.39
C ASN A 102 -20.20 11.75 7.06
N PRO A 103 -20.93 10.62 7.11
CA PRO A 103 -20.37 9.31 6.81
C PRO A 103 -19.69 9.21 5.43
N LYS A 104 -20.21 9.93 4.43
CA LYS A 104 -19.59 9.95 3.10
C LYS A 104 -18.18 10.56 3.12
N ASN A 105 -17.97 11.63 3.88
CA ASN A 105 -16.65 12.25 3.98
C ASN A 105 -15.64 11.27 4.60
N ALA A 106 -16.04 10.49 5.59
CA ALA A 106 -15.18 9.49 6.21
C ALA A 106 -14.78 8.37 5.24
N THR A 107 -15.75 7.86 4.48
CA THR A 107 -15.46 6.82 3.47
C THR A 107 -14.64 7.35 2.31
N ASP A 108 -14.89 8.57 1.85
CA ASP A 108 -14.10 9.22 0.80
C ASP A 108 -12.64 9.44 1.25
N TYR A 109 -12.44 9.91 2.50
CA TYR A 109 -11.11 10.03 3.10
C TYR A 109 -10.37 8.69 3.12
N PHE A 110 -11.03 7.65 3.64
CA PHE A 110 -10.40 6.34 3.79
C PHE A 110 -10.10 5.68 2.43
N TYR A 111 -10.98 5.88 1.46
CA TYR A 111 -10.76 5.46 0.08
C TYR A 111 -9.56 6.19 -0.54
N LYS A 112 -9.55 7.54 -0.43
CA LYS A 112 -8.46 8.36 -0.95
C LYS A 112 -7.12 7.94 -0.35
N LEU A 113 -7.02 7.81 0.97
CA LEU A 113 -5.80 7.35 1.63
C LEU A 113 -5.34 5.98 1.13
N SER A 114 -6.28 5.04 0.93
CA SER A 114 -5.96 3.71 0.42
C SER A 114 -5.47 3.72 -1.04
N MET A 115 -5.92 4.70 -1.83
CA MET A 115 -5.44 4.94 -3.20
C MET A 115 -4.05 5.59 -3.18
N ASP A 116 -3.90 6.71 -2.45
CA ASP A 116 -2.69 7.52 -2.42
C ASP A 116 -1.50 6.77 -1.82
N SER A 117 -1.75 5.84 -0.90
CA SER A 117 -0.72 4.97 -0.33
C SER A 117 -0.34 3.78 -1.21
N ASN A 118 -0.85 3.70 -2.44
CA ASN A 118 -0.71 2.55 -3.32
C ASN A 118 -1.13 1.21 -2.68
N TYR A 119 -1.92 1.27 -1.57
CA TYR A 119 -2.50 0.06 -0.98
C TYR A 119 -3.50 -0.59 -1.94
N ILE A 120 -4.40 0.22 -2.52
CA ILE A 120 -5.23 -0.21 -3.65
C ILE A 120 -4.35 -0.13 -4.90
N ARG A 121 -4.03 -1.28 -5.48
CA ARG A 121 -3.12 -1.43 -6.62
C ARG A 121 -3.80 -1.00 -7.93
N LYS A 122 -4.20 0.27 -8.02
CA LYS A 122 -4.97 0.82 -9.15
C LYS A 122 -4.35 0.53 -10.51
N SER A 123 -3.03 0.72 -10.65
CA SER A 123 -2.31 0.44 -11.91
C SER A 123 -2.40 -1.03 -12.36
N ARG A 124 -2.62 -1.95 -11.41
CA ARG A 124 -2.86 -3.38 -11.73
C ARG A 124 -4.33 -3.65 -11.97
N ILE A 125 -5.22 -3.03 -11.17
CA ILE A 125 -6.68 -3.19 -11.32
C ILE A 125 -7.14 -2.70 -12.70
N ASP A 126 -6.56 -1.62 -13.21
CA ASP A 126 -6.88 -1.06 -14.53
C ASP A 126 -6.54 -2.00 -15.70
N LYS A 127 -5.73 -3.02 -15.45
CA LYS A 127 -5.45 -4.09 -16.42
C LYS A 127 -6.52 -5.17 -16.44
N ASN A 128 -7.43 -5.22 -15.46
CA ASN A 128 -8.52 -6.18 -15.42
C ASN A 128 -9.45 -5.97 -16.61
N ILE A 129 -9.89 -7.08 -17.19
CA ILE A 129 -10.83 -7.07 -18.32
C ILE A 129 -12.20 -7.42 -17.77
N SER A 130 -13.16 -6.51 -17.91
CA SER A 130 -14.55 -6.74 -17.48
C SER A 130 -15.50 -6.65 -18.66
N PHE A 131 -16.42 -7.61 -18.73
CA PHE A 131 -17.48 -7.63 -19.74
C PHE A 131 -18.74 -8.29 -19.20
N ALA A 132 -19.88 -7.97 -19.82
CA ALA A 132 -21.16 -8.61 -19.49
C ALA A 132 -21.47 -9.73 -20.47
N HIS A 133 -21.95 -10.86 -19.97
CA HIS A 133 -22.54 -11.92 -20.77
C HIS A 133 -24.05 -11.97 -20.53
N PHE A 134 -24.80 -11.75 -21.60
CA PHE A 134 -26.26 -11.74 -21.56
C PHE A 134 -26.78 -13.15 -21.79
N CYS A 135 -27.55 -13.68 -20.86
CA CYS A 135 -28.15 -15.00 -20.98
C CYS A 135 -29.61 -15.00 -20.50
N LYS A 136 -30.33 -16.10 -20.75
CA LYS A 136 -31.74 -16.24 -20.38
C LYS A 136 -32.04 -16.13 -18.88
N TYR A 137 -31.03 -16.20 -18.04
CA TYR A 137 -31.15 -16.12 -16.57
C TYR A 137 -30.81 -14.73 -16.00
N GLY A 138 -30.40 -13.80 -16.86
CA GLY A 138 -29.98 -12.43 -16.51
C GLY A 138 -28.55 -12.13 -17.01
N ASP A 139 -28.09 -10.93 -16.68
CA ASP A 139 -26.79 -10.43 -17.08
C ASP A 139 -25.74 -10.89 -16.08
N ILE A 140 -24.69 -11.55 -16.59
CA ILE A 140 -23.57 -12.04 -15.79
C ILE A 140 -22.38 -11.12 -16.03
N GLN A 141 -21.89 -10.46 -14.97
CA GLN A 141 -20.65 -9.70 -15.02
C GLN A 141 -19.46 -10.64 -14.86
N ILE A 142 -18.54 -10.60 -15.83
CA ILE A 142 -17.34 -11.42 -15.85
C ILE A 142 -16.13 -10.52 -15.78
N THR A 143 -15.22 -10.79 -14.85
CA THR A 143 -13.95 -10.09 -14.73
C THR A 143 -12.79 -11.09 -14.84
N ILE A 144 -11.89 -10.84 -15.80
CA ILE A 144 -10.58 -11.50 -15.85
C ILE A 144 -9.65 -10.67 -14.98
N ASN A 145 -9.30 -11.21 -13.82
CA ASN A 145 -8.48 -10.52 -12.83
C ASN A 145 -7.00 -10.65 -13.18
N LEU A 146 -6.43 -9.60 -13.79
CA LEU A 146 -5.01 -9.48 -14.12
C LEU A 146 -4.22 -8.71 -13.04
N SER A 147 -4.90 -8.22 -12.00
CA SER A 147 -4.29 -7.44 -10.92
C SER A 147 -3.45 -8.29 -9.96
N LYS A 148 -3.70 -9.61 -9.91
CA LYS A 148 -2.89 -10.57 -9.15
C LYS A 148 -1.86 -11.18 -10.07
N PRO A 149 -0.58 -10.77 -9.98
CA PRO A 149 0.46 -11.38 -10.79
C PRO A 149 0.65 -12.84 -10.40
N GLU A 150 0.91 -13.69 -11.39
CA GLU A 150 1.31 -15.06 -11.14
C GLU A 150 2.71 -15.06 -10.49
N LYS A 151 2.87 -15.88 -9.46
CA LYS A 151 4.19 -16.07 -8.84
C LYS A 151 5.09 -16.91 -9.74
N ASP A 152 6.35 -16.50 -9.87
CA ASP A 152 7.38 -17.30 -10.54
C ASP A 152 7.46 -18.68 -9.86
N PRO A 153 7.51 -19.79 -10.62
CA PRO A 153 7.72 -21.13 -10.08
C PRO A 153 8.93 -21.24 -9.12
N LYS A 154 9.98 -20.47 -9.37
CA LYS A 154 11.16 -20.39 -8.48
C LYS A 154 10.83 -19.74 -7.14
N GLU A 155 10.01 -18.69 -7.12
CA GLU A 155 9.53 -18.07 -5.88
C GLU A 155 8.63 -19.02 -5.10
N ILE A 156 7.76 -19.77 -5.77
CA ILE A 156 6.92 -20.80 -5.15
C ILE A 156 7.79 -21.87 -4.48
N ALA A 157 8.85 -22.32 -5.15
CA ALA A 157 9.77 -23.30 -4.60
C ALA A 157 10.55 -22.75 -3.39
N LYS A 158 11.04 -21.50 -3.45
CA LYS A 158 11.69 -20.82 -2.31
C LYS A 158 10.73 -20.66 -1.12
N ALA A 159 9.49 -20.26 -1.39
CA ALA A 159 8.48 -20.07 -0.36
C ALA A 159 8.12 -21.39 0.36
N LYS A 160 8.09 -22.52 -0.36
CA LYS A 160 7.88 -23.86 0.24
C LYS A 160 9.00 -24.26 1.18
N ASN A 161 10.23 -23.84 0.91
CA ASN A 161 11.41 -24.16 1.71
C ASN A 161 11.68 -23.13 2.81
N ALA A 162 10.95 -22.02 2.83
CA ALA A 162 11.08 -21.01 3.88
C ALA A 162 10.49 -21.54 5.20
N VAL A 163 11.12 -21.13 6.31
CA VAL A 163 10.62 -21.46 7.65
C VAL A 163 9.19 -20.94 7.79
N SER A 164 8.25 -21.86 8.01
CA SER A 164 6.87 -21.50 8.29
C SER A 164 6.76 -20.99 9.72
N THR A 165 6.22 -19.76 9.87
CA THR A 165 5.89 -19.19 11.17
C THR A 165 4.38 -19.22 11.35
N SER A 166 3.91 -19.36 12.60
CA SER A 166 2.48 -19.29 12.92
C SER A 166 1.91 -17.86 12.86
N TYR A 167 2.77 -16.85 12.66
CA TYR A 167 2.38 -15.45 12.56
C TYR A 167 2.65 -14.90 11.15
N PRO A 168 1.72 -14.15 10.56
CA PRO A 168 0.38 -13.88 11.06
C PRO A 168 -0.61 -15.03 10.81
N ALA A 169 -1.42 -15.38 11.80
CA ALA A 169 -2.41 -16.44 11.66
C ALA A 169 -3.53 -16.08 10.67
N CYS A 170 -3.92 -14.81 10.61
CA CYS A 170 -4.94 -14.29 9.70
C CYS A 170 -4.46 -12.96 9.09
N LEU A 171 -4.34 -12.90 7.76
CA LEU A 171 -3.85 -11.71 7.05
C LEU A 171 -4.81 -10.52 7.06
N LEU A 172 -6.09 -10.75 7.35
CA LEU A 172 -7.13 -9.72 7.33
C LEU A 172 -7.43 -9.15 8.73
N CYS A 173 -6.79 -9.70 9.76
CA CYS A 173 -7.04 -9.29 11.15
C CYS A 173 -6.23 -8.04 11.53
N LYS A 174 -6.74 -7.30 12.52
CA LYS A 174 -6.18 -6.03 12.99
C LYS A 174 -4.72 -6.16 13.46
N GLU A 175 -4.35 -7.28 14.07
CA GLU A 175 -2.99 -7.55 14.53
C GLU A 175 -1.94 -7.57 13.42
N ASN A 176 -2.35 -7.66 12.15
CA ASN A 176 -1.43 -7.64 11.01
C ASN A 176 -1.15 -6.25 10.46
N VAL A 177 -1.84 -5.21 10.91
CA VAL A 177 -1.56 -3.84 10.51
C VAL A 177 -0.11 -3.49 10.87
N GLY A 178 0.69 -3.11 9.87
CA GLY A 178 2.12 -2.82 10.04
C GLY A 178 3.06 -4.01 9.82
N PHE A 179 2.53 -5.22 9.57
CA PHE A 179 3.37 -6.39 9.27
C PHE A 179 4.17 -6.19 7.98
N ALA A 180 5.49 -6.39 8.06
CA ALA A 180 6.40 -6.11 6.94
C ALA A 180 6.26 -7.11 5.77
N GLY A 181 5.59 -8.23 5.99
CA GLY A 181 5.50 -9.29 5.00
C GLY A 181 6.72 -10.19 4.94
N ASN A 182 6.61 -11.24 4.16
CA ASN A 182 7.69 -12.16 3.81
C ASN A 182 7.32 -12.90 2.52
N LEU A 183 8.14 -13.88 2.08
CA LEU A 183 7.88 -14.64 0.85
C LEU A 183 6.53 -15.39 0.85
N ASN A 184 6.01 -15.73 2.03
CA ASN A 184 4.75 -16.46 2.17
C ASN A 184 3.54 -15.57 2.46
N HIS A 185 3.78 -14.36 3.00
CA HIS A 185 2.73 -13.46 3.47
C HIS A 185 2.96 -12.04 2.95
N PRO A 186 1.97 -11.42 2.31
CA PRO A 186 2.11 -10.06 1.81
C PRO A 186 2.32 -9.04 2.95
N ALA A 187 3.01 -7.96 2.65
CA ALA A 187 3.17 -6.85 3.57
C ALA A 187 1.82 -6.17 3.87
N ARG A 188 1.69 -5.64 5.09
CA ARG A 188 0.52 -4.94 5.61
C ARG A 188 0.87 -3.57 6.20
N GLN A 189 2.00 -3.00 5.82
CA GLN A 189 2.48 -1.73 6.38
C GLN A 189 1.64 -0.53 5.93
N THR A 190 1.08 -0.58 4.72
CA THR A 190 0.14 0.43 4.21
C THR A 190 -1.32 0.07 4.48
N HIS A 191 -1.60 -1.13 5.00
CA HIS A 191 -2.95 -1.54 5.35
C HIS A 191 -3.45 -0.78 6.57
N ARG A 192 -4.68 -0.28 6.49
CA ARG A 192 -5.40 0.34 7.61
C ARG A 192 -6.75 -0.32 7.77
N ILE A 193 -7.21 -0.39 9.01
CA ILE A 193 -8.48 -0.99 9.39
C ILE A 193 -9.21 0.00 10.29
N ILE A 194 -10.47 0.27 9.98
CA ILE A 194 -11.35 1.09 10.80
C ILE A 194 -12.27 0.16 11.59
N PRO A 195 -12.16 0.08 12.92
CA PRO A 195 -13.10 -0.65 13.73
C PRO A 195 -14.43 0.10 13.82
N LEU A 196 -15.53 -0.59 13.64
CA LEU A 196 -16.90 -0.07 13.73
C LEU A 196 -17.69 -0.92 14.72
N ASP A 197 -18.21 -0.29 15.75
CA ASP A 197 -19.10 -0.96 16.71
C ASP A 197 -20.57 -0.72 16.33
N LEU A 198 -21.23 -1.77 15.87
CA LEU A 198 -22.62 -1.75 15.44
C LEU A 198 -23.42 -2.80 16.22
N ASN A 199 -24.44 -2.37 16.96
CA ASN A 199 -25.35 -3.25 17.72
C ASN A 199 -24.63 -4.24 18.64
N GLY A 200 -23.54 -3.80 19.31
CA GLY A 200 -22.78 -4.63 20.24
C GLY A 200 -21.79 -5.60 19.57
N HIS A 201 -21.58 -5.47 18.28
CA HIS A 201 -20.58 -6.24 17.53
C HIS A 201 -19.56 -5.31 16.89
N THR A 202 -18.27 -5.68 16.93
CA THR A 202 -17.19 -4.96 16.28
C THR A 202 -16.96 -5.51 14.88
N TYR A 203 -17.05 -4.64 13.88
CA TYR A 203 -16.74 -4.90 12.48
C TYR A 203 -15.45 -4.19 12.11
N ASN A 204 -14.76 -4.71 11.08
CA ASN A 204 -13.55 -4.10 10.56
C ASN A 204 -13.79 -3.65 9.11
N LEU A 205 -13.84 -2.34 8.89
CA LEU A 205 -13.87 -1.76 7.54
C LEU A 205 -12.45 -1.74 6.98
N GLN A 206 -12.27 -2.33 5.80
CA GLN A 206 -11.00 -2.34 5.08
C GLN A 206 -11.24 -2.49 3.59
N TYR A 207 -10.28 -2.02 2.77
CA TYR A 207 -10.31 -2.23 1.32
C TYR A 207 -9.54 -3.47 0.90
N SER A 208 -9.91 -4.04 -0.25
CA SER A 208 -9.10 -5.05 -0.93
C SER A 208 -8.06 -4.36 -1.83
N PRO A 209 -6.81 -4.80 -1.83
CA PRO A 209 -5.77 -4.18 -2.67
C PRO A 209 -5.91 -4.51 -4.17
N TYR A 210 -6.70 -5.51 -4.55
CA TYR A 210 -6.73 -6.05 -5.92
C TYR A 210 -8.13 -6.18 -6.53
N VAL A 211 -9.18 -5.83 -5.81
CA VAL A 211 -10.56 -6.01 -6.26
C VAL A 211 -11.35 -4.73 -6.03
N TYR A 212 -12.09 -4.32 -7.02
CA TYR A 212 -13.18 -3.37 -6.96
C TYR A 212 -14.50 -4.13 -6.90
#